data_4b78fabc3786f33ed96918649032a503
#
_entry.id   4b78fabc3786f33ed96918649032a503
#
_cell.length_a   1.000
_cell.length_b   1.000
_cell.length_c   1.000
_cell.angle_alpha   90.00
_cell.angle_beta   90.00
_cell.angle_gamma   90.00
#
_symmetry.space_group_name_H-M   'P 1'
#
loop_
_entity.id
_entity.type
_entity.pdbx_description
1 polymer ?
#
loop_
_entity_poly.entity_id
_entity_poly.type
_entity_poly.pdbx_seq_one_letter_code
_entity_poly.pdbx_strand_id
1 'polypeptide(L)'
;MTPRDALHVAIDLGAGSGRAFIGGAGPAGLRPTEVHRFHYAPRRAAGHLRWDAGALTEGILAGLQRARTAADAVGASIASIGVDSWGVDYALLDAEGRLIEEPICYRDERTADAIEEVLAVVPRGELFGSTGIQFQPFNTLYQLWAHVRDGLPDRAARLLLMPDFCHHLLCGSLVTERTNASTTQLLNAGTGNWDEPLFDRLHLPRRLMPDIVPAGSALGPLRPELGGAPGEAPVMVVAPGTHDTASAVAGTPLSPGWAFISSGTWSLVGVERREPLLSEAAARASLTNEAGVFGSVRLLANVMGLWLLESCRREWDAEGTGQDLASLLAAAAREQESPGVIFPDDRRLFMPASMTGSLRAALAESGQADTSDPARLTKIILDSLAMRYASVVDHIEQLTDTAVEGLHIVGGGSQNDYLNQATANASGRPVLAGPVEATATGNLLVQAIATGGLASLDEARRLVSRSCTLRRFEPRDRDRWIEVARRYRDLEARYQE
;
A
#
# COMPACT_ATOMS: atom_id res chain seq x y z
N MET A 1 12.53 -32.78 4.38
CA MET A 1 11.96 -31.78 3.45
C MET A 1 13.10 -30.95 2.89
N THR A 2 13.13 -30.72 1.60
CA THR A 2 14.06 -29.74 1.04
C THR A 2 13.55 -28.34 1.39
N PRO A 3 14.40 -27.30 1.48
CA PRO A 3 13.93 -25.92 1.71
C PRO A 3 12.86 -25.45 0.71
N ARG A 4 12.77 -26.05 -0.46
CA ARG A 4 11.75 -25.77 -1.47
C ARG A 4 10.35 -26.32 -1.16
N ASP A 5 10.25 -27.32 -0.27
CA ASP A 5 8.98 -27.95 0.10
C ASP A 5 8.39 -27.33 1.38
N ALA A 6 9.08 -26.34 1.96
CA ALA A 6 8.63 -25.65 3.15
C ALA A 6 7.45 -24.74 2.87
N LEU A 7 6.47 -24.73 3.78
CA LEU A 7 5.36 -23.78 3.75
C LEU A 7 5.71 -22.54 4.55
N HIS A 8 5.18 -21.41 4.11
CA HIS A 8 5.28 -20.12 4.75
C HIS A 8 3.88 -19.56 5.02
N VAL A 9 3.75 -18.72 6.04
CA VAL A 9 2.51 -18.04 6.37
C VAL A 9 2.68 -16.54 6.10
N ALA A 10 1.81 -15.97 5.28
CA ALA A 10 1.73 -14.52 5.07
C ALA A 10 0.48 -13.98 5.77
N ILE A 11 0.68 -13.00 6.63
CA ILE A 11 -0.40 -12.19 7.20
C ILE A 11 -0.38 -10.85 6.47
N ASP A 12 -1.45 -10.58 5.73
CA ASP A 12 -1.66 -9.36 4.93
C ASP A 12 -2.74 -8.51 5.61
N LEU A 13 -2.33 -7.38 6.17
CA LEU A 13 -3.20 -6.44 6.89
C LEU A 13 -3.49 -5.21 6.03
N GLY A 14 -4.69 -5.11 5.49
CA GLY A 14 -5.17 -3.89 4.84
C GLY A 14 -5.85 -2.93 5.82
N ALA A 15 -6.29 -1.76 5.34
CA ALA A 15 -6.90 -0.71 6.17
C ALA A 15 -8.31 -1.04 6.76
N GLY A 16 -8.79 -2.26 6.65
CA GLY A 16 -10.11 -2.66 7.18
C GLY A 16 -10.33 -4.16 7.28
N SER A 17 -9.38 -4.95 6.81
CA SER A 17 -9.43 -6.42 6.91
C SER A 17 -8.03 -7.01 6.89
N GLY A 18 -7.84 -8.09 7.63
CA GLY A 18 -6.65 -8.92 7.60
C GLY A 18 -6.92 -10.27 6.98
N ARG A 19 -5.91 -10.83 6.35
CA ARG A 19 -5.97 -12.14 5.71
C ARG A 19 -4.75 -12.96 6.08
N ALA A 20 -4.92 -14.25 6.27
CA ALA A 20 -3.82 -15.19 6.41
C ALA A 20 -3.79 -16.13 5.20
N PHE A 21 -2.62 -16.23 4.62
CA PHE A 21 -2.34 -17.14 3.51
C PHE A 21 -1.27 -18.15 3.90
N ILE A 22 -1.34 -19.32 3.31
CA ILE A 22 -0.30 -20.33 3.37
C ILE A 22 0.17 -20.67 1.95
N GLY A 23 1.46 -20.87 1.77
CA GLY A 23 2.02 -21.26 0.48
C GLY A 23 3.49 -21.64 0.56
N GLY A 24 3.95 -22.36 -0.46
CA GLY A 24 5.36 -22.74 -0.61
C GLY A 24 5.79 -22.65 -2.07
N ALA A 25 7.08 -22.42 -2.30
CA ALA A 25 7.68 -22.32 -3.63
C ALA A 25 8.01 -23.73 -4.17
N GLY A 26 6.98 -24.45 -4.63
CA GLY A 26 7.15 -25.79 -5.19
C GLY A 26 7.37 -25.82 -6.70
N PRO A 27 7.60 -27.03 -7.29
CA PRO A 27 7.78 -27.19 -8.74
C PRO A 27 6.60 -26.72 -9.59
N ALA A 28 5.38 -26.75 -9.03
CA ALA A 28 4.14 -26.30 -9.67
C ALA A 28 3.93 -24.77 -9.58
N GLY A 29 4.87 -24.03 -9.02
CA GLY A 29 4.77 -22.58 -8.77
C GLY A 29 4.44 -22.25 -7.32
N LEU A 30 4.19 -20.97 -7.05
CA LEU A 30 3.69 -20.48 -5.78
C LEU A 30 2.20 -20.10 -5.95
N ARG A 31 1.35 -20.71 -5.13
CA ARG A 31 -0.07 -20.36 -5.08
C ARG A 31 -0.44 -20.07 -3.63
N PRO A 32 -0.62 -18.79 -3.26
CA PRO A 32 -1.11 -18.45 -1.93
C PRO A 32 -2.53 -19.00 -1.77
N THR A 33 -2.77 -19.71 -0.67
CA THR A 33 -4.09 -20.21 -0.29
C THR A 33 -4.57 -19.43 0.93
N GLU A 34 -5.66 -18.68 0.79
CA GLU A 34 -6.29 -17.99 1.91
C GLU A 34 -6.85 -19.03 2.89
N VAL A 35 -6.44 -18.96 4.14
CA VAL A 35 -6.88 -19.86 5.21
C VAL A 35 -7.69 -19.16 6.28
N HIS A 36 -7.60 -17.82 6.35
CA HIS A 36 -8.38 -17.02 7.29
C HIS A 36 -8.56 -15.60 6.78
N ARG A 37 -9.72 -15.03 7.09
CA ARG A 37 -10.04 -13.60 6.87
C ARG A 37 -10.73 -13.07 8.09
N PHE A 38 -10.36 -11.86 8.50
CA PHE A 38 -10.97 -11.17 9.63
C PHE A 38 -11.13 -9.69 9.32
N HIS A 39 -12.06 -9.05 10.00
CA HIS A 39 -12.37 -7.64 9.81
C HIS A 39 -12.10 -6.88 11.10
N TYR A 40 -11.60 -5.69 10.94
CA TYR A 40 -11.40 -4.71 12.00
C TYR A 40 -11.63 -3.31 11.43
N ALA A 41 -12.02 -2.40 12.30
CA ALA A 41 -12.21 -1.01 11.93
C ALA A 41 -11.64 -0.11 13.04
N PRO A 42 -11.11 1.06 12.70
CA PRO A 42 -10.75 2.02 13.72
C PRO A 42 -12.01 2.51 14.42
N ARG A 43 -11.88 2.77 15.72
CA ARG A 43 -12.97 3.28 16.58
C ARG A 43 -12.57 4.57 17.28
N ARG A 44 -13.52 5.45 17.55
CA ARG A 44 -13.25 6.64 18.37
C ARG A 44 -13.08 6.22 19.84
N ALA A 45 -11.90 6.55 20.38
CA ALA A 45 -11.56 6.31 21.78
C ALA A 45 -10.58 7.40 22.25
N ALA A 46 -10.79 7.92 23.48
CA ALA A 46 -9.97 8.96 24.08
C ALA A 46 -9.71 10.18 23.15
N GLY A 47 -10.76 10.61 22.45
CA GLY A 47 -10.69 11.80 21.55
C GLY A 47 -10.14 11.54 20.15
N HIS A 48 -9.59 10.35 19.86
CA HIS A 48 -8.94 10.00 18.61
C HIS A 48 -9.61 8.82 17.91
N LEU A 49 -9.33 8.69 16.62
CA LEU A 49 -9.65 7.49 15.84
C LEU A 49 -8.51 6.48 16.03
N ARG A 50 -8.78 5.33 16.63
CA ARG A 50 -7.76 4.36 17.03
C ARG A 50 -8.00 2.98 16.45
N TRP A 51 -6.92 2.27 16.14
CA TRP A 51 -6.96 0.86 15.79
C TRP A 51 -7.18 0.00 17.01
N ASP A 52 -7.95 -1.07 16.86
CA ASP A 52 -8.14 -2.10 17.90
C ASP A 52 -6.99 -3.13 17.81
N ALA A 53 -5.94 -2.91 18.61
CA ALA A 53 -4.78 -3.81 18.64
C ALA A 53 -5.12 -5.20 19.16
N GLY A 54 -6.14 -5.32 20.00
CA GLY A 54 -6.66 -6.61 20.49
C GLY A 54 -7.27 -7.42 19.34
N ALA A 55 -8.19 -6.81 18.58
CA ALA A 55 -8.82 -7.46 17.42
C ALA A 55 -7.79 -7.85 16.35
N LEU A 56 -6.78 -7.01 16.09
CA LEU A 56 -5.67 -7.33 15.19
C LEU A 56 -4.90 -8.56 15.68
N THR A 57 -4.53 -8.59 16.95
CA THR A 57 -3.81 -9.71 17.59
C THR A 57 -4.60 -11.01 17.50
N GLU A 58 -5.87 -11.00 17.89
CA GLU A 58 -6.76 -12.16 17.83
C GLU A 58 -6.88 -12.70 16.38
N GLY A 59 -7.05 -11.80 15.41
CA GLY A 59 -7.14 -12.17 13.98
C GLY A 59 -5.85 -12.83 13.46
N ILE A 60 -4.68 -12.29 13.81
CA ILE A 60 -3.38 -12.85 13.43
C ILE A 60 -3.20 -14.25 14.05
N LEU A 61 -3.49 -14.41 15.33
CA LEU A 61 -3.36 -15.69 16.03
C LEU A 61 -4.33 -16.76 15.49
N ALA A 62 -5.57 -16.37 15.20
CA ALA A 62 -6.54 -17.23 14.53
C ALA A 62 -6.05 -17.65 13.14
N GLY A 63 -5.47 -16.71 12.37
CA GLY A 63 -4.86 -16.97 11.07
C GLY A 63 -3.71 -17.98 11.14
N LEU A 64 -2.80 -17.83 12.11
CA LEU A 64 -1.71 -18.77 12.36
C LEU A 64 -2.23 -20.18 12.71
N GLN A 65 -3.26 -20.26 13.55
CA GLN A 65 -3.87 -21.55 13.90
C GLN A 65 -4.52 -22.22 12.69
N ARG A 66 -5.20 -21.47 11.83
CA ARG A 66 -5.78 -21.99 10.59
C ARG A 66 -4.71 -22.46 9.61
N ALA A 67 -3.60 -21.71 9.51
CA ALA A 67 -2.47 -22.11 8.67
C ALA A 67 -1.84 -23.42 9.13
N ARG A 68 -1.70 -23.64 10.44
CA ARG A 68 -1.24 -24.93 11.00
C ARG A 68 -2.16 -26.08 10.63
N THR A 69 -3.47 -25.91 10.87
CA THR A 69 -4.45 -26.93 10.49
C THR A 69 -4.36 -27.28 9.01
N ALA A 70 -4.14 -26.29 8.14
CA ALA A 70 -3.99 -26.50 6.70
C ALA A 70 -2.68 -27.23 6.36
N ALA A 71 -1.58 -26.91 7.06
CA ALA A 71 -0.29 -27.59 6.89
C ALA A 71 -0.36 -29.06 7.33
N ASP A 72 -0.95 -29.31 8.50
CA ASP A 72 -1.14 -30.65 9.05
C ASP A 72 -1.96 -31.55 8.12
N ALA A 73 -3.02 -30.98 7.51
CA ALA A 73 -3.89 -31.71 6.57
C ALA A 73 -3.15 -32.25 5.33
N VAL A 74 -2.01 -31.64 4.97
CA VAL A 74 -1.17 -32.07 3.85
C VAL A 74 0.17 -32.71 4.31
N GLY A 75 0.34 -32.90 5.61
CA GLY A 75 1.56 -33.49 6.18
C GLY A 75 2.81 -32.62 6.00
N ALA A 76 2.65 -31.30 5.89
CA ALA A 76 3.73 -30.35 5.71
C ALA A 76 3.99 -29.54 6.99
N SER A 77 5.20 -28.97 7.12
CA SER A 77 5.56 -28.08 8.23
C SER A 77 5.68 -26.64 7.76
N ILE A 78 5.35 -25.70 8.65
CA ILE A 78 5.53 -24.27 8.45
C ILE A 78 6.97 -23.89 8.84
N ALA A 79 7.72 -23.31 7.90
CA ALA A 79 9.09 -22.85 8.15
C ALA A 79 9.13 -21.41 8.69
N SER A 80 8.25 -20.53 8.20
CA SER A 80 8.24 -19.14 8.64
C SER A 80 6.85 -18.49 8.55
N ILE A 81 6.75 -17.35 9.25
CA ILE A 81 5.62 -16.42 9.19
C ILE A 81 6.13 -14.99 9.01
N GLY A 82 5.47 -14.21 8.16
CA GLY A 82 5.74 -12.79 7.96
C GLY A 82 4.45 -11.98 7.92
N VAL A 83 4.54 -10.74 8.40
CA VAL A 83 3.40 -9.80 8.43
C VAL A 83 3.75 -8.60 7.56
N ASP A 84 2.87 -8.23 6.65
CA ASP A 84 2.86 -6.94 5.98
C ASP A 84 1.58 -6.16 6.32
N SER A 85 1.63 -4.85 6.18
CA SER A 85 0.49 -3.99 6.43
C SER A 85 0.60 -2.67 5.66
N TRP A 86 -0.43 -1.83 5.82
CA TRP A 86 -0.36 -0.44 5.40
C TRP A 86 0.81 0.29 6.08
N GLY A 87 1.28 1.38 5.47
CA GLY A 87 2.35 2.22 6.00
C GLY A 87 1.89 3.22 7.06
N VAL A 88 2.83 3.98 7.56
CA VAL A 88 2.72 5.22 8.33
C VAL A 88 2.24 5.14 9.77
N ASP A 89 1.37 4.20 10.14
CA ASP A 89 0.84 4.07 11.50
C ASP A 89 1.79 3.31 12.42
N TYR A 90 1.74 3.63 13.71
CA TYR A 90 2.65 3.08 14.69
C TYR A 90 2.01 2.83 16.05
N ALA A 91 2.61 1.91 16.78
CA ALA A 91 2.35 1.61 18.19
C ALA A 91 3.47 2.19 19.06
N LEU A 92 3.12 2.68 20.26
CA LEU A 92 4.09 3.09 21.28
C LEU A 92 4.19 2.02 22.36
N LEU A 93 5.43 1.57 22.65
CA LEU A 93 5.72 0.59 23.68
C LEU A 93 6.49 1.22 24.83
N ASP A 94 6.27 0.69 26.04
CA ASP A 94 7.07 1.01 27.23
C ASP A 94 8.42 0.25 27.22
N ALA A 95 9.22 0.42 28.27
CA ALA A 95 10.53 -0.20 28.39
C ALA A 95 10.47 -1.75 28.48
N GLU A 96 9.34 -2.30 28.92
CA GLU A 96 9.08 -3.73 29.01
C GLU A 96 8.47 -4.30 27.72
N GLY A 97 8.29 -3.48 26.69
CA GLY A 97 7.72 -3.88 25.39
C GLY A 97 6.19 -4.00 25.40
N ARG A 98 5.50 -3.43 26.38
CA ARG A 98 4.04 -3.46 26.45
C ARG A 98 3.44 -2.25 25.73
N LEU A 99 2.35 -2.48 25.02
CA LEU A 99 1.61 -1.43 24.35
C LEU A 99 1.11 -0.39 25.38
N ILE A 100 1.37 0.88 25.12
CA ILE A 100 1.00 1.98 26.02
C ILE A 100 -0.46 2.38 25.82
N GLU A 101 -0.86 2.47 24.56
CA GLU A 101 -2.20 2.90 24.16
C GLU A 101 -2.53 2.29 22.79
N GLU A 102 -3.81 2.21 22.46
CA GLU A 102 -4.25 1.82 21.13
C GLU A 102 -3.66 2.74 20.06
N PRO A 103 -3.05 2.19 18.98
CA PRO A 103 -2.46 2.99 17.92
C PRO A 103 -3.46 3.95 17.30
N ILE A 104 -3.05 5.19 17.03
CA ILE A 104 -3.91 6.18 16.38
C ILE A 104 -3.91 5.91 14.87
N CYS A 105 -5.11 5.89 14.28
CA CYS A 105 -5.28 5.66 12.85
C CYS A 105 -4.84 6.87 12.01
N TYR A 106 -4.20 6.64 10.90
CA TYR A 106 -3.74 7.68 9.97
C TYR A 106 -4.85 8.60 9.43
N ARG A 107 -6.12 8.23 9.60
CA ARG A 107 -7.29 9.03 9.25
C ARG A 107 -7.76 9.95 10.38
N ASP A 108 -7.05 10.00 11.51
CA ASP A 108 -7.36 10.91 12.62
C ASP A 108 -7.10 12.36 12.23
N GLU A 109 -7.93 13.26 12.70
CA GLU A 109 -7.91 14.69 12.36
C GLU A 109 -6.73 15.46 12.99
N ARG A 110 -5.96 14.82 13.93
CA ARG A 110 -4.85 15.46 14.68
C ARG A 110 -3.75 16.05 13.79
N THR A 111 -3.62 15.58 12.55
CA THR A 111 -2.58 15.99 11.62
C THR A 111 -3.03 17.08 10.63
N ALA A 112 -4.23 17.64 10.79
CA ALA A 112 -4.81 18.59 9.82
C ALA A 112 -3.87 19.75 9.47
N ASP A 113 -3.23 20.37 10.48
CA ASP A 113 -2.34 21.52 10.32
C ASP A 113 -0.84 21.14 10.37
N ALA A 114 -0.53 19.86 10.62
CA ALA A 114 0.84 19.41 10.90
C ALA A 114 1.81 19.59 9.73
N ILE A 115 1.34 19.51 8.48
CA ILE A 115 2.17 19.79 7.30
C ILE A 115 2.66 21.24 7.34
N GLU A 116 1.76 22.19 7.55
CA GLU A 116 2.09 23.62 7.55
C GLU A 116 3.01 23.96 8.72
N GLU A 117 2.74 23.43 9.92
CA GLU A 117 3.57 23.58 11.10
C GLU A 117 5.00 23.08 10.86
N VAL A 118 5.18 21.87 10.31
CA VAL A 118 6.49 21.28 10.00
C VAL A 118 7.20 22.09 8.90
N LEU A 119 6.50 22.51 7.85
CA LEU A 119 7.07 23.30 6.76
C LEU A 119 7.47 24.72 7.17
N ALA A 120 6.94 25.25 8.26
CA ALA A 120 7.42 26.48 8.88
C ALA A 120 8.82 26.34 9.50
N VAL A 121 9.23 25.12 9.87
CA VAL A 121 10.55 24.79 10.45
C VAL A 121 11.52 24.25 9.42
N VAL A 122 11.08 23.34 8.56
CA VAL A 122 11.88 22.68 7.50
C VAL A 122 11.26 22.97 6.14
N PRO A 123 11.94 23.74 5.26
CA PRO A 123 11.40 24.07 3.94
C PRO A 123 11.07 22.82 3.10
N ARG A 124 9.99 22.90 2.31
CA ARG A 124 9.50 21.79 1.47
C ARG A 124 10.58 21.14 0.61
N GLY A 125 11.40 21.93 -0.06
CA GLY A 125 12.48 21.44 -0.95
C GLY A 125 13.58 20.70 -0.19
N GLU A 126 13.91 21.15 1.02
CA GLU A 126 14.88 20.50 1.89
C GLU A 126 14.33 19.16 2.42
N LEU A 127 13.11 19.16 2.93
CA LEU A 127 12.43 17.96 3.44
C LEU A 127 12.29 16.89 2.35
N PHE A 128 11.88 17.28 1.14
CA PHE A 128 11.80 16.33 0.01
C PHE A 128 13.21 15.89 -0.44
N GLY A 129 14.15 16.82 -0.53
CA GLY A 129 15.54 16.51 -0.93
C GLY A 129 16.22 15.50 -0.01
N SER A 130 15.86 15.48 1.27
CA SER A 130 16.37 14.51 2.24
C SER A 130 15.60 13.19 2.19
N THR A 131 14.28 13.24 2.24
CA THR A 131 13.45 12.05 2.45
C THR A 131 12.89 11.45 1.15
N GLY A 132 12.68 12.27 0.12
CA GLY A 132 12.09 11.87 -1.15
C GLY A 132 10.63 11.48 -1.10
N ILE A 133 9.92 11.77 0.00
CA ILE A 133 8.56 11.26 0.25
C ILE A 133 7.50 12.31 -0.10
N GLN A 134 6.44 11.87 -0.80
CA GLN A 134 5.25 12.67 -1.12
C GLN A 134 4.62 13.23 0.16
N PHE A 135 4.21 14.49 0.11
CA PHE A 135 3.61 15.19 1.25
C PHE A 135 2.16 14.75 1.43
N GLN A 136 1.95 13.89 2.42
CA GLN A 136 0.62 13.43 2.80
C GLN A 136 0.39 13.70 4.30
N PRO A 137 -0.78 14.20 4.71
CA PRO A 137 -1.03 14.58 6.11
C PRO A 137 -0.91 13.40 7.08
N PHE A 138 -1.02 12.20 6.57
CA PHE A 138 -0.95 10.96 7.34
C PHE A 138 0.47 10.38 7.49
N ASN A 139 1.52 10.95 6.89
CA ASN A 139 2.88 10.43 7.07
C ASN A 139 3.27 10.44 8.54
N THR A 140 4.05 9.45 8.96
CA THR A 140 4.47 9.28 10.36
C THR A 140 5.10 10.53 10.95
N LEU A 141 5.87 11.28 10.13
CA LEU A 141 6.45 12.57 10.52
C LEU A 141 5.39 13.49 11.13
N TYR A 142 4.26 13.71 10.44
CA TYR A 142 3.19 14.61 10.89
C TYR A 142 2.41 14.00 12.05
N GLN A 143 2.22 12.70 12.04
CA GLN A 143 1.60 12.00 13.15
C GLN A 143 2.44 12.09 14.43
N LEU A 144 3.77 11.92 14.34
CA LEU A 144 4.66 12.02 15.49
C LEU A 144 4.80 13.47 15.95
N TRP A 145 4.84 14.45 15.02
CA TRP A 145 4.79 15.87 15.33
C TRP A 145 3.56 16.22 16.17
N ALA A 146 2.38 15.85 15.68
CA ALA A 146 1.13 16.07 16.42
C ALA A 146 1.15 15.37 17.79
N HIS A 147 1.66 14.14 17.86
CA HIS A 147 1.73 13.39 19.12
C HIS A 147 2.65 14.06 20.16
N VAL A 148 3.78 14.63 19.71
CA VAL A 148 4.69 15.40 20.59
C VAL A 148 4.02 16.69 21.05
N ARG A 149 3.37 17.41 20.15
CA ARG A 149 2.62 18.65 20.45
C ARG A 149 1.51 18.43 21.48
N ASP A 150 0.75 17.34 21.30
CA ASP A 150 -0.46 17.04 22.08
C ASP A 150 -0.15 16.28 23.39
N GLY A 151 1.09 15.85 23.61
CA GLY A 151 1.57 15.20 24.83
C GLY A 151 1.92 13.72 24.64
N LEU A 152 3.12 13.48 24.08
CA LEU A 152 3.66 12.12 23.96
C LEU A 152 3.82 11.49 25.36
N PRO A 153 3.34 10.25 25.60
CA PRO A 153 3.47 9.60 26.90
C PRO A 153 4.93 9.48 27.39
N ASP A 154 5.24 9.97 28.58
CA ASP A 154 6.61 9.96 29.16
C ASP A 154 7.23 8.56 29.21
N ARG A 155 6.41 7.53 29.43
CA ARG A 155 6.84 6.13 29.48
C ARG A 155 7.13 5.52 28.10
N ALA A 156 6.93 6.26 26.99
CA ALA A 156 7.23 5.76 25.65
C ALA A 156 8.74 5.51 25.50
N ALA A 157 9.10 4.26 25.25
CA ALA A 157 10.47 3.80 25.06
C ALA A 157 10.77 3.37 23.63
N ARG A 158 9.77 2.92 22.87
CA ARG A 158 9.89 2.47 21.47
C ARG A 158 8.66 2.86 20.67
N LEU A 159 8.91 3.18 19.39
CA LEU A 159 7.91 3.31 18.35
C LEU A 159 8.09 2.15 17.37
N LEU A 160 7.06 1.33 17.14
CA LEU A 160 7.07 0.29 16.13
C LEU A 160 5.98 0.58 15.09
N LEU A 161 6.32 0.51 13.80
CA LEU A 161 5.31 0.55 12.75
C LEU A 161 4.38 -0.65 12.86
N MET A 162 3.17 -0.57 12.33
CA MET A 162 2.15 -1.59 12.59
C MET A 162 2.59 -3.03 12.29
N PRO A 163 3.27 -3.36 11.16
CA PRO A 163 3.72 -4.73 10.94
C PRO A 163 4.85 -5.13 11.88
N ASP A 164 5.73 -4.18 12.27
CA ASP A 164 6.80 -4.44 13.23
C ASP A 164 6.25 -4.69 14.63
N PHE A 165 5.17 -3.99 15.02
CA PHE A 165 4.42 -4.27 16.23
C PHE A 165 3.83 -5.68 16.19
N CYS A 166 3.26 -6.12 15.06
CA CYS A 166 2.79 -7.50 14.91
C CYS A 166 3.93 -8.52 15.01
N HIS A 167 5.10 -8.24 14.43
CA HIS A 167 6.29 -9.07 14.61
C HIS A 167 6.76 -9.10 16.07
N HIS A 168 6.69 -7.97 16.77
CA HIS A 168 6.97 -7.93 18.21
C HIS A 168 6.03 -8.86 19.01
N LEU A 169 4.75 -8.87 18.71
CA LEU A 169 3.80 -9.79 19.34
C LEU A 169 4.17 -11.27 19.07
N LEU A 170 4.65 -11.57 17.85
CA LEU A 170 4.98 -12.93 17.43
C LEU A 170 6.31 -13.45 18.01
N CYS A 171 7.36 -12.63 18.06
CA CYS A 171 8.72 -13.09 18.43
C CYS A 171 9.47 -12.16 19.40
N GLY A 172 8.91 -11.00 19.77
CA GLY A 172 9.57 -10.04 20.65
C GLY A 172 10.56 -9.11 19.94
N SER A 173 10.64 -9.12 18.63
CA SER A 173 11.50 -8.23 17.85
C SER A 173 11.19 -6.74 18.12
N LEU A 174 12.23 -5.90 18.18
CA LEU A 174 12.13 -4.46 18.40
C LEU A 174 12.84 -3.65 17.30
N VAL A 175 12.86 -4.17 16.09
CA VAL A 175 13.42 -3.50 14.90
C VAL A 175 12.30 -3.03 13.97
N THR A 176 12.62 -2.19 13.00
CA THR A 176 11.70 -1.81 11.93
C THR A 176 12.23 -2.22 10.56
N GLU A 177 11.35 -2.66 9.67
CA GLU A 177 11.77 -3.06 8.33
C GLU A 177 11.76 -1.83 7.39
N ARG A 178 12.76 -1.79 6.52
CA ARG A 178 13.09 -0.63 5.68
C ARG A 178 11.95 -0.19 4.76
N THR A 179 11.18 -1.11 4.17
CA THR A 179 10.15 -0.73 3.20
C THR A 179 9.03 0.07 3.85
N ASN A 180 8.65 -0.29 5.07
CA ASN A 180 7.67 0.47 5.84
C ASN A 180 8.31 1.72 6.48
N ALA A 181 9.54 1.62 7.01
CA ALA A 181 10.26 2.77 7.54
C ALA A 181 10.38 3.91 6.51
N SER A 182 10.53 3.59 5.23
CA SER A 182 10.65 4.60 4.17
C SER A 182 9.36 5.42 3.97
N THR A 183 8.18 4.90 4.33
CA THR A 183 6.91 5.64 4.18
C THR A 183 6.77 6.77 5.19
N THR A 184 7.59 6.77 6.24
CA THR A 184 7.46 7.64 7.41
C THR A 184 7.75 9.12 7.14
N GLN A 185 8.47 9.44 6.06
CA GLN A 185 9.08 10.77 5.82
C GLN A 185 10.10 11.18 6.92
N LEU A 186 10.67 10.18 7.63
CA LEU A 186 11.69 10.34 8.66
C LEU A 186 13.00 9.61 8.30
N LEU A 187 13.00 8.88 7.18
CA LEU A 187 14.16 8.18 6.64
C LEU A 187 14.87 9.06 5.63
N ASN A 188 16.19 9.18 5.73
CA ASN A 188 17.01 9.82 4.71
C ASN A 188 17.15 8.87 3.50
N ALA A 189 16.67 9.30 2.35
CA ALA A 189 16.61 8.48 1.13
C ALA A 189 18.00 8.11 0.59
N GLY A 190 19.01 8.95 0.83
CA GLY A 190 20.39 8.71 0.37
C GLY A 190 21.13 7.68 1.23
N THR A 191 20.95 7.73 2.56
CA THR A 191 21.65 6.83 3.50
C THR A 191 20.85 5.57 3.82
N GLY A 192 19.51 5.62 3.67
CA GLY A 192 18.60 4.56 4.08
C GLY A 192 18.50 4.38 5.61
N ASN A 193 18.89 5.38 6.39
CA ASN A 193 18.80 5.44 7.85
C ASN A 193 17.89 6.58 8.28
N TRP A 194 17.54 6.62 9.58
CA TRP A 194 16.81 7.75 10.15
C TRP A 194 17.56 9.07 9.90
N ASP A 195 16.82 10.12 9.54
CA ASP A 195 17.39 11.44 9.24
C ASP A 195 17.67 12.22 10.53
N GLU A 196 18.84 12.00 11.14
CA GLU A 196 19.21 12.63 12.42
C GLU A 196 19.04 14.16 12.41
N PRO A 197 19.49 14.92 11.36
CA PRO A 197 19.27 16.36 11.30
C PRO A 197 17.79 16.77 11.34
N LEU A 198 16.90 15.96 10.73
CA LEU A 198 15.46 16.22 10.74
C LEU A 198 14.86 16.05 12.14
N PHE A 199 15.26 14.98 12.86
CA PHE A 199 14.84 14.76 14.24
C PHE A 199 15.28 15.90 15.15
N ASP A 200 16.55 16.38 15.02
CA ASP A 200 17.08 17.47 15.82
C ASP A 200 16.34 18.79 15.56
N ARG A 201 16.13 19.15 14.29
CA ARG A 201 15.46 20.41 13.91
C ARG A 201 14.00 20.47 14.34
N LEU A 202 13.30 19.35 14.26
CA LEU A 202 11.90 19.24 14.64
C LEU A 202 11.71 18.84 16.12
N HIS A 203 12.81 18.70 16.87
CA HIS A 203 12.77 18.23 18.26
C HIS A 203 11.98 16.96 18.48
N LEU A 204 12.02 16.05 17.48
CA LEU A 204 11.33 14.76 17.54
C LEU A 204 12.13 13.76 18.39
N PRO A 205 11.48 12.83 19.09
CA PRO A 205 12.13 11.90 20.01
C PRO A 205 12.87 10.77 19.29
N ARG A 206 14.07 11.04 18.73
CA ARG A 206 14.89 10.05 18.00
C ARG A 206 15.09 8.74 18.78
N ARG A 207 15.16 8.84 20.12
CA ARG A 207 15.32 7.68 21.02
C ARG A 207 14.23 6.61 20.89
N LEU A 208 13.06 6.94 20.34
CA LEU A 208 11.95 6.00 20.13
C LEU A 208 12.15 5.14 18.88
N MET A 209 12.94 5.62 17.93
CA MET A 209 13.09 4.96 16.62
C MET A 209 14.02 3.74 16.72
N PRO A 210 13.55 2.56 16.30
CA PRO A 210 14.32 1.33 16.36
C PRO A 210 15.39 1.25 15.27
N ASP A 211 16.26 0.24 15.36
CA ASP A 211 17.19 -0.10 14.28
C ASP A 211 16.43 -0.60 13.04
N ILE A 212 16.97 -0.27 11.86
CA ILE A 212 16.36 -0.61 10.57
C ILE A 212 16.98 -1.90 10.04
N VAL A 213 16.12 -2.84 9.61
CA VAL A 213 16.54 -4.08 8.96
C VAL A 213 16.00 -4.15 7.52
N PRO A 214 16.69 -4.84 6.59
CA PRO A 214 16.20 -5.06 5.25
C PRO A 214 15.08 -6.12 5.20
N ALA A 215 14.28 -6.09 4.15
CA ALA A 215 13.35 -7.19 3.82
C ALA A 215 14.11 -8.53 3.68
N GLY A 216 13.51 -9.60 4.17
CA GLY A 216 14.12 -10.93 4.27
C GLY A 216 14.89 -11.17 5.57
N SER A 217 14.93 -10.20 6.49
CA SER A 217 15.58 -10.40 7.80
C SER A 217 14.84 -11.42 8.67
N ALA A 218 15.57 -12.39 9.22
CA ALA A 218 15.05 -13.28 10.26
C ALA A 218 15.01 -12.51 11.58
N LEU A 219 13.81 -12.36 12.17
CA LEU A 219 13.58 -11.58 13.37
C LEU A 219 13.70 -12.40 14.66
N GLY A 220 13.57 -13.71 14.56
CA GLY A 220 13.65 -14.65 15.66
C GLY A 220 12.64 -15.80 15.53
N PRO A 221 12.73 -16.80 16.39
CA PRO A 221 11.72 -17.85 16.44
C PRO A 221 10.39 -17.31 16.99
N LEU A 222 9.30 -17.89 16.51
CA LEU A 222 7.98 -17.67 17.08
C LEU A 222 8.01 -17.96 18.59
N ARG A 223 7.33 -17.12 19.39
CA ARG A 223 7.27 -17.28 20.85
C ARG A 223 6.81 -18.72 21.22
N PRO A 224 7.38 -19.34 22.24
CA PRO A 224 7.04 -20.73 22.63
C PRO A 224 5.55 -20.95 22.84
N GLU A 225 4.84 -19.99 23.43
CA GLU A 225 3.39 -20.05 23.67
C GLU A 225 2.56 -20.01 22.39
N LEU A 226 3.15 -19.52 21.29
CA LEU A 226 2.57 -19.50 19.94
C LEU A 226 3.16 -20.61 19.05
N GLY A 227 4.14 -21.36 19.54
CA GLY A 227 4.91 -22.36 18.81
C GLY A 227 4.15 -23.67 18.55
N GLY A 228 4.82 -24.59 17.82
CA GLY A 228 4.36 -25.94 17.56
C GLY A 228 4.57 -26.90 18.73
N ALA A 229 4.39 -28.19 18.49
CA ALA A 229 4.60 -29.22 19.51
C ALA A 229 6.08 -29.29 19.95
N PRO A 230 6.34 -29.73 21.21
CA PRO A 230 7.71 -29.94 21.69
C PRO A 230 8.48 -30.90 20.75
N GLY A 231 9.63 -30.42 20.26
CA GLY A 231 10.50 -31.22 19.37
C GLY A 231 10.34 -30.88 17.86
N GLU A 232 9.41 -30.04 17.49
CA GLU A 232 9.33 -29.50 16.14
C GLU A 232 10.38 -28.39 15.91
N ALA A 233 10.82 -28.23 14.67
CA ALA A 233 11.67 -27.09 14.31
C ALA A 233 10.92 -25.78 14.54
N PRO A 234 11.59 -24.74 15.10
CA PRO A 234 10.94 -23.48 15.37
C PRO A 234 10.48 -22.80 14.07
N VAL A 235 9.26 -22.28 14.06
CA VAL A 235 8.78 -21.40 12.99
C VAL A 235 9.48 -20.07 13.13
N MET A 236 10.15 -19.60 12.07
CA MET A 236 10.87 -18.33 12.09
C MET A 236 9.94 -17.17 11.74
N VAL A 237 10.02 -16.09 12.48
CA VAL A 237 9.40 -14.82 12.05
C VAL A 237 10.38 -14.10 11.12
N VAL A 238 9.93 -13.79 9.92
CA VAL A 238 10.72 -13.14 8.88
C VAL A 238 10.04 -11.84 8.49
N ALA A 239 10.77 -10.73 8.47
CA ALA A 239 10.27 -9.48 7.91
C ALA A 239 10.18 -9.59 6.38
N PRO A 240 9.00 -9.61 5.75
CA PRO A 240 8.88 -9.51 4.29
C PRO A 240 9.16 -8.07 3.83
N GLY A 241 8.69 -7.63 2.66
CA GLY A 241 8.46 -6.20 2.45
C GLY A 241 7.27 -5.81 3.31
N THR A 242 7.52 -5.23 4.48
CA THR A 242 6.45 -5.03 5.49
C THR A 242 5.44 -3.95 5.10
N HIS A 243 5.78 -3.07 4.18
CA HIS A 243 4.79 -2.26 3.49
C HIS A 243 4.08 -3.13 2.43
N ASP A 244 2.76 -3.28 2.54
CA ASP A 244 1.92 -4.13 1.67
C ASP A 244 2.22 -3.96 0.17
N THR A 245 2.41 -2.70 -0.26
CA THR A 245 2.77 -2.40 -1.65
C THR A 245 4.20 -2.84 -2.00
N ALA A 246 5.15 -2.86 -1.06
CA ALA A 246 6.49 -3.41 -1.34
C ALA A 246 6.40 -4.93 -1.57
N SER A 247 5.62 -5.63 -0.77
CA SER A 247 5.29 -7.03 -0.99
C SER A 247 4.52 -7.22 -2.30
N ALA A 248 3.52 -6.38 -2.62
CA ALA A 248 2.78 -6.47 -3.89
C ALA A 248 3.70 -6.36 -5.11
N VAL A 249 4.64 -5.41 -5.11
CA VAL A 249 5.63 -5.24 -6.19
C VAL A 249 6.58 -6.43 -6.26
N ALA A 250 7.01 -6.98 -5.13
CA ALA A 250 7.82 -8.21 -5.09
C ALA A 250 7.08 -9.41 -5.70
N GLY A 251 5.77 -9.53 -5.41
CA GLY A 251 4.87 -10.56 -5.92
C GLY A 251 4.40 -10.35 -7.37
N THR A 252 4.73 -9.21 -7.97
CA THR A 252 4.40 -8.91 -9.37
C THR A 252 5.46 -9.52 -10.29
N PRO A 253 5.11 -10.29 -11.33
CA PRO A 253 6.06 -10.72 -12.34
C PRO A 253 6.39 -9.56 -13.29
N LEU A 254 6.93 -8.48 -12.72
CA LEU A 254 7.21 -7.22 -13.37
C LEU A 254 8.34 -7.38 -14.40
N SER A 255 8.07 -7.02 -15.63
CA SER A 255 9.09 -6.99 -16.70
C SER A 255 9.95 -5.73 -16.61
N PRO A 256 11.23 -5.77 -17.01
CA PRO A 256 12.04 -4.56 -17.16
C PRO A 256 11.34 -3.54 -18.07
N GLY A 257 11.41 -2.26 -17.73
CA GLY A 257 10.77 -1.19 -18.49
C GLY A 257 9.24 -1.08 -18.31
N TRP A 258 8.64 -1.85 -17.39
CA TRP A 258 7.22 -1.79 -17.09
C TRP A 258 6.97 -1.04 -15.76
N ALA A 259 5.87 -0.29 -15.73
CA ALA A 259 5.37 0.29 -14.49
C ALA A 259 4.42 -0.70 -13.78
N PHE A 260 4.33 -0.58 -12.48
CA PHE A 260 3.34 -1.30 -11.67
C PHE A 260 2.21 -0.36 -11.23
N ILE A 261 1.03 -0.94 -11.02
CA ILE A 261 -0.09 -0.30 -10.34
C ILE A 261 -0.61 -1.28 -9.29
N SER A 262 -0.31 -1.02 -8.02
CA SER A 262 -0.94 -1.73 -6.91
C SER A 262 -2.29 -1.09 -6.66
N SER A 263 -3.36 -1.70 -7.16
CA SER A 263 -4.71 -1.12 -7.19
C SER A 263 -5.62 -1.75 -6.14
N GLY A 264 -6.00 -0.94 -5.18
CA GLY A 264 -6.89 -1.27 -4.06
C GLY A 264 -7.66 -0.04 -3.61
N THR A 265 -7.85 0.15 -2.31
CA THR A 265 -8.40 1.37 -1.69
C THR A 265 -7.61 2.59 -2.16
N TRP A 266 -6.29 2.53 -2.06
CA TRP A 266 -5.34 3.38 -2.74
C TRP A 266 -4.85 2.71 -4.02
N SER A 267 -4.29 3.49 -4.93
CA SER A 267 -3.58 2.99 -6.09
C SER A 267 -2.17 3.59 -6.10
N LEU A 268 -1.17 2.73 -5.96
CA LEU A 268 0.22 3.15 -6.00
C LEU A 268 0.76 2.86 -7.40
N VAL A 269 1.09 3.93 -8.13
CA VAL A 269 1.47 3.89 -9.55
C VAL A 269 2.94 4.26 -9.67
N GLY A 270 3.78 3.38 -10.20
CA GLY A 270 5.22 3.66 -10.21
C GLY A 270 6.08 2.65 -10.96
N VAL A 271 7.38 2.84 -10.81
CA VAL A 271 8.43 1.98 -11.38
C VAL A 271 9.44 1.57 -10.30
N GLU A 272 10.11 0.44 -10.51
CA GLU A 272 11.28 0.08 -9.69
C GLU A 272 12.55 0.71 -10.25
N ARG A 273 13.37 1.25 -9.35
CA ARG A 273 14.68 1.85 -9.65
C ARG A 273 15.73 1.36 -8.65
N ARG A 274 16.99 1.67 -8.93
CA ARG A 274 18.10 1.42 -8.01
C ARG A 274 18.37 2.61 -7.08
N GLU A 275 18.05 3.83 -7.53
CA GLU A 275 18.35 5.07 -6.83
C GLU A 275 17.10 5.96 -6.74
N PRO A 276 16.95 6.74 -5.66
CA PRO A 276 15.85 7.68 -5.51
C PRO A 276 16.00 8.87 -6.46
N LEU A 277 14.88 9.50 -6.81
CA LEU A 277 14.79 10.73 -7.60
C LEU A 277 14.36 11.88 -6.68
N LEU A 278 15.33 12.68 -6.21
CA LEU A 278 15.15 13.70 -5.17
C LEU A 278 15.04 15.13 -5.73
N SER A 279 14.69 15.29 -7.00
CA SER A 279 14.60 16.61 -7.63
C SER A 279 13.35 17.37 -7.22
N GLU A 280 13.40 18.72 -7.24
CA GLU A 280 12.21 19.55 -7.04
C GLU A 280 11.09 19.23 -8.06
N ALA A 281 11.46 18.84 -9.27
CA ALA A 281 10.49 18.46 -10.29
C ALA A 281 9.72 17.18 -9.88
N ALA A 282 10.39 16.21 -9.25
CA ALA A 282 9.74 15.03 -8.67
C ALA A 282 8.79 15.41 -7.52
N ALA A 283 9.20 16.35 -6.66
CA ALA A 283 8.35 16.88 -5.59
C ALA A 283 7.09 17.56 -6.15
N ARG A 284 7.22 18.41 -7.19
CA ARG A 284 6.08 19.07 -7.87
C ARG A 284 5.15 18.07 -8.56
N ALA A 285 5.69 16.99 -9.10
CA ALA A 285 4.91 15.90 -9.70
C ALA A 285 4.26 14.99 -8.63
N SER A 286 4.40 15.31 -7.35
CA SER A 286 3.88 14.52 -6.22
C SER A 286 4.36 13.06 -6.24
N LEU A 287 5.60 12.83 -6.64
CA LEU A 287 6.23 11.53 -6.60
C LEU A 287 6.83 11.25 -5.21
N THR A 288 6.96 9.98 -4.89
CA THR A 288 7.55 9.46 -3.64
C THR A 288 8.59 8.39 -3.96
N ASN A 289 9.65 8.30 -3.14
CA ASN A 289 10.73 7.33 -3.29
C ASN A 289 10.71 6.36 -2.10
N GLU A 290 9.87 5.37 -2.18
CA GLU A 290 9.74 4.38 -1.12
C GLU A 290 10.70 3.20 -1.34
N ALA A 291 11.28 2.68 -0.27
CA ALA A 291 12.15 1.51 -0.38
C ALA A 291 11.36 0.29 -0.88
N GLY A 292 11.95 -0.43 -1.82
CA GLY A 292 11.51 -1.75 -2.24
C GLY A 292 12.31 -2.86 -1.55
N VAL A 293 11.96 -4.10 -1.83
CA VAL A 293 12.70 -5.26 -1.30
C VAL A 293 14.10 -5.36 -1.93
N PHE A 294 15.05 -5.93 -1.19
CA PHE A 294 16.41 -6.21 -1.66
C PHE A 294 17.16 -5.01 -2.26
N GLY A 295 16.90 -3.80 -1.71
CA GLY A 295 17.64 -2.59 -2.07
C GLY A 295 17.11 -1.87 -3.31
N SER A 296 15.95 -2.23 -3.83
CA SER A 296 15.27 -1.42 -4.85
C SER A 296 14.61 -0.18 -4.24
N VAL A 297 14.27 0.78 -5.08
CA VAL A 297 13.45 1.96 -4.78
C VAL A 297 12.22 1.93 -5.66
N ARG A 298 11.08 2.14 -5.07
CA ARG A 298 9.80 2.30 -5.78
C ARG A 298 9.55 3.80 -5.95
N LEU A 299 9.84 4.33 -7.14
CA LEU A 299 9.45 5.69 -7.51
C LEU A 299 8.00 5.65 -7.96
N LEU A 300 7.10 6.24 -7.18
CA LEU A 300 5.67 6.11 -7.39
C LEU A 300 4.90 7.37 -6.96
N ALA A 301 3.62 7.42 -7.27
CA ALA A 301 2.66 8.35 -6.65
C ALA A 301 1.57 7.55 -5.93
N ASN A 302 1.20 8.02 -4.74
CA ASN A 302 0.00 7.57 -4.04
C ASN A 302 -1.21 8.29 -4.66
N VAL A 303 -2.06 7.56 -5.34
CA VAL A 303 -3.28 8.03 -5.97
C VAL A 303 -4.47 7.51 -5.18
N MET A 304 -5.47 8.36 -4.92
CA MET A 304 -6.71 7.90 -4.32
C MET A 304 -7.40 6.92 -5.28
N GLY A 305 -7.51 5.67 -4.87
CA GLY A 305 -7.89 4.57 -5.73
C GLY A 305 -9.40 4.26 -5.71
N LEU A 306 -9.73 2.97 -5.59
CA LEU A 306 -11.12 2.49 -5.59
C LEU A 306 -11.93 2.91 -4.35
N TRP A 307 -11.29 3.54 -3.37
CA TRP A 307 -11.95 4.23 -2.25
C TRP A 307 -13.09 5.14 -2.71
N LEU A 308 -12.89 5.87 -3.81
CA LEU A 308 -13.89 6.78 -4.37
C LEU A 308 -15.17 6.03 -4.72
N LEU A 309 -15.07 4.95 -5.49
CA LEU A 309 -16.21 4.14 -5.89
C LEU A 309 -16.84 3.40 -4.71
N GLU A 310 -16.02 2.83 -3.83
CA GLU A 310 -16.51 2.09 -2.68
C GLU A 310 -17.25 2.98 -1.67
N SER A 311 -16.81 4.24 -1.54
CA SER A 311 -17.51 5.23 -0.70
C SER A 311 -18.86 5.61 -1.29
N CYS A 312 -18.94 5.83 -2.62
CA CYS A 312 -20.21 6.04 -3.30
C CYS A 312 -21.16 4.85 -3.14
N ARG A 313 -20.65 3.61 -3.30
CA ARG A 313 -21.45 2.41 -3.14
C ARG A 313 -22.05 2.29 -1.76
N ARG A 314 -21.30 2.60 -0.70
CA ARG A 314 -21.81 2.61 0.69
C ARG A 314 -22.92 3.65 0.89
N GLU A 315 -22.79 4.84 0.27
CA GLU A 315 -23.86 5.85 0.29
C GLU A 315 -25.11 5.35 -0.42
N TRP A 316 -25.00 4.81 -1.65
CA TRP A 316 -26.13 4.25 -2.40
C TRP A 316 -26.79 3.08 -1.69
N ASP A 317 -26.02 2.21 -1.05
CA ASP A 317 -26.58 1.10 -0.24
C ASP A 317 -27.37 1.64 0.96
N ALA A 318 -26.86 2.67 1.65
CA ALA A 318 -27.56 3.33 2.76
C ALA A 318 -28.83 4.05 2.35
N GLU A 319 -28.88 4.57 1.11
CA GLU A 319 -30.05 5.21 0.50
C GLU A 319 -31.05 4.22 -0.12
N GLY A 320 -30.72 2.92 -0.14
CA GLY A 320 -31.56 1.88 -0.74
C GLY A 320 -31.55 1.87 -2.28
N THR A 321 -30.60 2.58 -2.90
CA THR A 321 -30.39 2.66 -4.35
C THR A 321 -29.18 1.85 -4.83
N GLY A 322 -28.56 1.10 -3.91
CA GLY A 322 -27.36 0.30 -4.15
C GLY A 322 -27.52 -0.72 -5.26
N GLN A 323 -26.46 -0.89 -6.04
CA GLN A 323 -26.35 -1.88 -7.10
C GLN A 323 -25.07 -2.70 -6.86
N ASP A 324 -25.09 -3.97 -7.28
CA ASP A 324 -23.86 -4.77 -7.23
C ASP A 324 -22.80 -4.19 -8.19
N LEU A 325 -21.53 -4.42 -7.86
CA LEU A 325 -20.40 -3.86 -8.59
C LEU A 325 -20.42 -4.28 -10.08
N ALA A 326 -20.76 -5.52 -10.38
CA ALA A 326 -20.77 -6.01 -11.76
C ALA A 326 -21.83 -5.29 -12.61
N SER A 327 -23.00 -5.02 -12.06
CA SER A 327 -24.06 -4.23 -12.70
C SER A 327 -23.62 -2.78 -12.95
N LEU A 328 -22.98 -2.13 -11.97
CA LEU A 328 -22.45 -0.78 -12.12
C LEU A 328 -21.37 -0.71 -13.21
N LEU A 329 -20.42 -1.64 -13.22
CA LEU A 329 -19.36 -1.70 -14.24
C LEU A 329 -19.94 -1.98 -15.63
N ALA A 330 -20.91 -2.87 -15.74
CA ALA A 330 -21.60 -3.15 -17.01
C ALA A 330 -22.39 -1.93 -17.51
N ALA A 331 -23.02 -1.17 -16.63
CA ALA A 331 -23.71 0.06 -16.98
C ALA A 331 -22.73 1.17 -17.40
N ALA A 332 -21.65 1.38 -16.65
CA ALA A 332 -20.59 2.31 -17.01
C ALA A 332 -19.96 2.00 -18.38
N ALA A 333 -19.77 0.71 -18.69
CA ALA A 333 -19.22 0.28 -19.98
C ALA A 333 -20.15 0.56 -21.18
N ARG A 334 -21.47 0.67 -20.96
CA ARG A 334 -22.43 0.99 -22.04
C ARG A 334 -22.45 2.48 -22.41
N GLU A 335 -22.02 3.35 -21.51
CA GLU A 335 -21.86 4.78 -21.79
C GLU A 335 -20.77 5.00 -22.83
N GLN A 336 -21.13 5.45 -24.02
CA GLN A 336 -20.17 5.61 -25.12
C GLN A 336 -19.15 6.72 -24.85
N GLU A 337 -19.57 7.85 -24.26
CA GLU A 337 -18.71 8.99 -23.96
C GLU A 337 -18.40 9.05 -22.45
N SER A 338 -17.26 9.66 -22.10
CA SER A 338 -16.98 9.99 -20.71
C SER A 338 -17.87 11.19 -20.30
N PRO A 339 -18.78 11.01 -19.32
CA PRO A 339 -19.71 12.05 -18.94
C PRO A 339 -19.05 13.22 -18.20
N GLY A 340 -17.80 13.03 -17.74
CA GLY A 340 -17.00 14.00 -17.03
C GLY A 340 -15.69 13.43 -16.55
N VAL A 341 -14.85 14.27 -15.95
CA VAL A 341 -13.61 13.89 -15.28
C VAL A 341 -13.45 14.66 -13.97
N ILE A 342 -12.85 14.03 -12.98
CA ILE A 342 -12.48 14.64 -11.70
C ILE A 342 -10.97 14.49 -11.48
N PHE A 343 -10.39 15.25 -10.55
CA PHE A 343 -9.03 15.00 -10.07
C PHE A 343 -9.09 14.05 -8.87
N PRO A 344 -8.66 12.78 -9.00
CA PRO A 344 -8.82 11.79 -7.94
C PRO A 344 -8.15 12.18 -6.62
N ASP A 345 -7.00 12.90 -6.69
CA ASP A 345 -6.20 13.29 -5.53
C ASP A 345 -6.64 14.61 -4.90
N ASP A 346 -7.84 15.12 -5.21
CA ASP A 346 -8.43 16.26 -4.53
C ASP A 346 -8.59 15.94 -3.03
N ARG A 347 -7.99 16.77 -2.17
CA ARG A 347 -8.01 16.57 -0.71
C ARG A 347 -9.43 16.44 -0.13
N ARG A 348 -10.41 17.08 -0.76
CA ARG A 348 -11.82 17.00 -0.34
C ARG A 348 -12.41 15.61 -0.47
N LEU A 349 -11.82 14.73 -1.31
CA LEU A 349 -12.27 13.35 -1.53
C LEU A 349 -11.64 12.34 -0.54
N PHE A 350 -10.71 12.79 0.30
CA PHE A 350 -10.03 11.89 1.25
C PHE A 350 -10.98 11.36 2.34
N MET A 351 -11.75 12.25 2.97
CA MET A 351 -12.73 11.91 4.01
C MET A 351 -13.96 12.85 3.96
N PRO A 352 -14.72 12.87 2.86
CA PRO A 352 -15.87 13.75 2.75
C PRO A 352 -17.04 13.27 3.62
N ALA A 353 -17.90 14.20 4.04
CA ALA A 353 -19.17 13.87 4.66
C ALA A 353 -20.10 13.10 3.70
N SER A 354 -20.03 13.41 2.39
CA SER A 354 -20.67 12.69 1.30
C SER A 354 -19.72 12.64 0.11
N MET A 355 -19.39 11.43 -0.35
CA MET A 355 -18.53 11.25 -1.52
C MET A 355 -19.27 11.64 -2.81
N THR A 356 -20.51 11.20 -2.98
CA THR A 356 -21.34 11.56 -4.14
C THR A 356 -21.56 13.05 -4.22
N GLY A 357 -21.82 13.73 -3.09
CA GLY A 357 -21.94 15.17 -3.02
C GLY A 357 -20.66 15.90 -3.40
N SER A 358 -19.50 15.43 -2.90
CA SER A 358 -18.19 16.04 -3.21
C SER A 358 -17.79 15.86 -4.67
N LEU A 359 -18.08 14.71 -5.28
CA LEU A 359 -17.83 14.47 -6.71
C LEU A 359 -18.68 15.40 -7.58
N ARG A 360 -19.97 15.57 -7.25
CA ARG A 360 -20.87 16.48 -7.96
C ARG A 360 -20.42 17.93 -7.84
N ALA A 361 -19.98 18.35 -6.66
CA ALA A 361 -19.42 19.68 -6.46
C ALA A 361 -18.16 19.90 -7.32
N ALA A 362 -17.25 18.93 -7.38
CA ALA A 362 -16.05 19.02 -8.23
C ALA A 362 -16.38 19.11 -9.73
N LEU A 363 -17.39 18.38 -10.21
CA LEU A 363 -17.88 18.48 -11.58
C LEU A 363 -18.45 19.90 -11.87
N ALA A 364 -19.30 20.42 -10.98
CA ALA A 364 -19.90 21.74 -11.13
C ALA A 364 -18.84 22.85 -11.13
N GLU A 365 -17.88 22.82 -10.22
CA GLU A 365 -16.76 23.78 -10.12
C GLU A 365 -15.87 23.79 -11.38
N SER A 366 -15.74 22.64 -12.03
CA SER A 366 -15.01 22.52 -13.29
C SER A 366 -15.85 22.85 -14.53
N GLY A 367 -17.12 23.27 -14.34
CA GLY A 367 -18.05 23.61 -15.42
C GLY A 367 -18.58 22.40 -16.20
N GLN A 368 -18.51 21.21 -15.61
CA GLN A 368 -19.01 19.98 -16.20
C GLN A 368 -20.46 19.70 -15.78
N ALA A 369 -21.17 18.90 -16.57
CA ALA A 369 -22.55 18.53 -16.27
C ALA A 369 -22.66 17.75 -14.96
N ASP A 370 -23.57 18.18 -14.08
CA ASP A 370 -23.90 17.46 -12.86
C ASP A 370 -24.64 16.13 -13.18
N THR A 371 -24.35 15.12 -12.37
CA THR A 371 -25.05 13.84 -12.45
C THR A 371 -25.15 13.16 -11.08
N SER A 372 -26.31 12.60 -10.78
CA SER A 372 -26.51 11.71 -9.62
C SER A 372 -26.67 10.23 -10.04
N ASP A 373 -26.59 9.93 -11.34
CA ASP A 373 -26.69 8.58 -11.85
C ASP A 373 -25.49 7.72 -11.41
N PRO A 374 -25.70 6.62 -10.65
CA PRO A 374 -24.61 5.77 -10.18
C PRO A 374 -23.71 5.23 -11.29
N ALA A 375 -24.26 4.85 -12.46
CA ALA A 375 -23.47 4.34 -13.58
C ALA A 375 -22.56 5.42 -14.17
N ARG A 376 -23.06 6.65 -14.32
CA ARG A 376 -22.28 7.78 -14.84
C ARG A 376 -21.21 8.21 -13.85
N LEU A 377 -21.52 8.28 -12.54
CA LEU A 377 -20.53 8.58 -11.50
C LEU A 377 -19.45 7.47 -11.46
N THR A 378 -19.84 6.19 -11.56
CA THR A 378 -18.88 5.08 -11.65
C THR A 378 -17.91 5.27 -12.82
N LYS A 379 -18.46 5.62 -13.99
CA LYS A 379 -17.64 5.87 -15.19
C LYS A 379 -16.70 7.05 -15.01
N ILE A 380 -17.19 8.18 -14.48
CA ILE A 380 -16.38 9.37 -14.19
C ILE A 380 -15.19 8.99 -13.28
N ILE A 381 -15.45 8.25 -12.21
CA ILE A 381 -14.40 7.81 -11.28
C ILE A 381 -13.37 6.96 -12.01
N LEU A 382 -13.80 5.91 -12.74
CA LEU A 382 -12.89 4.95 -13.36
C LEU A 382 -12.11 5.57 -14.54
N ASP A 383 -12.74 6.40 -15.36
CA ASP A 383 -12.05 7.12 -16.43
C ASP A 383 -11.00 8.11 -15.86
N SER A 384 -11.35 8.79 -14.76
CA SER A 384 -10.44 9.72 -14.08
C SER A 384 -9.26 9.01 -13.42
N LEU A 385 -9.48 7.84 -12.80
CA LEU A 385 -8.41 6.99 -12.28
C LEU A 385 -7.47 6.53 -13.40
N ALA A 386 -8.01 6.07 -14.52
CA ALA A 386 -7.22 5.66 -15.68
C ALA A 386 -6.36 6.82 -16.23
N MET A 387 -6.93 8.03 -16.31
CA MET A 387 -6.20 9.24 -16.70
C MET A 387 -5.11 9.62 -15.69
N ARG A 388 -5.39 9.50 -14.39
CA ARG A 388 -4.40 9.79 -13.35
C ARG A 388 -3.24 8.81 -13.39
N TYR A 389 -3.50 7.53 -13.62
CA TYR A 389 -2.44 6.52 -13.79
C TYR A 389 -1.55 6.86 -15.00
N ALA A 390 -2.17 7.23 -16.12
CA ALA A 390 -1.44 7.65 -17.32
C ALA A 390 -0.57 8.89 -17.06
N SER A 391 -1.13 9.93 -16.41
CA SER A 391 -0.42 11.16 -16.05
C SER A 391 0.79 10.88 -15.15
N VAL A 392 0.66 10.02 -14.12
CA VAL A 392 1.78 9.65 -13.25
C VAL A 392 2.89 8.96 -14.04
N VAL A 393 2.54 8.03 -14.94
CA VAL A 393 3.52 7.32 -15.79
C VAL A 393 4.23 8.29 -16.72
N ASP A 394 3.50 9.21 -17.36
CA ASP A 394 4.08 10.23 -18.24
C ASP A 394 5.04 11.17 -17.47
N HIS A 395 4.70 11.57 -16.24
CA HIS A 395 5.63 12.33 -15.38
C HIS A 395 6.89 11.53 -15.03
N ILE A 396 6.75 10.23 -14.71
CA ILE A 396 7.90 9.36 -14.44
C ILE A 396 8.81 9.27 -15.66
N GLU A 397 8.27 9.04 -16.85
CA GLU A 397 9.06 9.01 -18.10
C GLU A 397 9.82 10.31 -18.34
N GLN A 398 9.13 11.45 -18.22
CA GLN A 398 9.73 12.77 -18.42
C GLN A 398 10.85 13.07 -17.44
N LEU A 399 10.68 12.67 -16.16
CA LEU A 399 11.64 12.96 -15.09
C LEU A 399 12.81 11.97 -15.05
N THR A 400 12.64 10.77 -15.59
CA THR A 400 13.67 9.72 -15.56
C THR A 400 14.35 9.50 -16.92
N ASP A 401 13.85 10.15 -17.98
CA ASP A 401 14.27 9.93 -19.38
C ASP A 401 14.26 8.42 -19.75
N THR A 402 13.27 7.70 -19.22
CA THR A 402 13.17 6.25 -19.43
C THR A 402 11.74 5.91 -19.85
N ALA A 403 11.60 5.33 -21.04
CA ALA A 403 10.30 4.91 -21.57
C ALA A 403 9.69 3.77 -20.74
N VAL A 404 8.36 3.83 -20.54
CA VAL A 404 7.56 2.78 -19.92
C VAL A 404 6.82 2.01 -21.02
N GLU A 405 7.18 0.75 -21.21
CA GLU A 405 6.67 -0.09 -22.31
C GLU A 405 5.27 -0.66 -22.06
N GLY A 406 4.85 -0.76 -20.79
CA GLY A 406 3.55 -1.30 -20.40
C GLY A 406 3.29 -1.15 -18.91
N LEU A 407 2.08 -1.49 -18.48
CA LEU A 407 1.61 -1.34 -17.11
C LEU A 407 1.19 -2.70 -16.55
N HIS A 408 1.58 -2.99 -15.33
CA HIS A 408 1.19 -4.22 -14.63
C HIS A 408 0.30 -3.88 -13.44
N ILE A 409 -1.01 -4.16 -13.53
CA ILE A 409 -1.99 -3.88 -12.48
C ILE A 409 -2.16 -5.12 -11.62
N VAL A 410 -1.95 -4.97 -10.31
CA VAL A 410 -2.09 -6.04 -9.31
C VAL A 410 -3.05 -5.64 -8.19
N GLY A 411 -3.37 -6.58 -7.32
CA GLY A 411 -4.32 -6.37 -6.23
C GLY A 411 -5.78 -6.49 -6.68
N GLY A 412 -6.72 -6.11 -5.83
CA GLY A 412 -8.17 -6.22 -6.08
C GLY A 412 -8.63 -5.51 -7.36
N GLY A 413 -8.04 -4.35 -7.66
CA GLY A 413 -8.37 -3.58 -8.87
C GLY A 413 -8.02 -4.29 -10.17
N SER A 414 -7.09 -5.25 -10.15
CA SER A 414 -6.78 -6.06 -11.34
C SER A 414 -7.98 -6.90 -11.83
N GLN A 415 -9.00 -7.10 -11.01
CA GLN A 415 -10.24 -7.79 -11.39
C GLN A 415 -11.23 -6.88 -12.13
N ASN A 416 -11.02 -5.57 -12.13
CA ASN A 416 -11.89 -4.60 -12.79
C ASN A 416 -11.50 -4.45 -14.26
N ASP A 417 -12.13 -5.22 -15.15
CA ASP A 417 -11.85 -5.22 -16.59
C ASP A 417 -12.08 -3.85 -17.24
N TYR A 418 -13.07 -3.10 -16.76
CA TYR A 418 -13.29 -1.75 -17.25
C TYR A 418 -12.11 -0.84 -16.96
N LEU A 419 -11.65 -0.80 -15.69
CA LEU A 419 -10.51 0.05 -15.29
C LEU A 419 -9.22 -0.38 -16.00
N ASN A 420 -8.98 -1.68 -16.16
CA ASN A 420 -7.81 -2.20 -16.85
C ASN A 420 -7.78 -1.77 -18.32
N GLN A 421 -8.91 -1.89 -19.03
CA GLN A 421 -9.04 -1.44 -20.41
C GLN A 421 -8.96 0.09 -20.54
N ALA A 422 -9.62 0.82 -19.63
CA ALA A 422 -9.55 2.28 -19.57
C ALA A 422 -8.11 2.76 -19.34
N THR A 423 -7.36 2.09 -18.47
CA THR A 423 -5.94 2.38 -18.22
C THR A 423 -5.07 2.13 -19.46
N ALA A 424 -5.30 1.02 -20.18
CA ALA A 424 -4.60 0.78 -21.43
C ALA A 424 -4.89 1.88 -22.47
N ASN A 425 -6.15 2.27 -22.61
CA ASN A 425 -6.58 3.30 -23.53
C ASN A 425 -6.01 4.69 -23.16
N ALA A 426 -6.09 5.07 -21.90
CA ALA A 426 -5.62 6.36 -21.38
C ALA A 426 -4.10 6.50 -21.53
N SER A 427 -3.35 5.45 -21.21
CA SER A 427 -1.89 5.48 -21.28
C SER A 427 -1.34 5.22 -22.69
N GLY A 428 -2.16 4.66 -23.60
CA GLY A 428 -1.69 4.19 -24.89
C GLY A 428 -0.72 3.00 -24.83
N ARG A 429 -0.67 2.30 -23.69
CA ARG A 429 0.26 1.20 -23.40
C ARG A 429 -0.49 -0.08 -23.08
N PRO A 430 0.06 -1.26 -23.38
CA PRO A 430 -0.53 -2.52 -22.98
C PRO A 430 -0.58 -2.63 -21.45
N VAL A 431 -1.67 -3.22 -20.92
CA VAL A 431 -1.86 -3.51 -19.51
C VAL A 431 -1.90 -5.02 -19.30
N LEU A 432 -1.13 -5.51 -18.32
CA LEU A 432 -1.26 -6.85 -17.74
C LEU A 432 -1.95 -6.74 -16.39
N ALA A 433 -2.98 -7.55 -16.16
CA ALA A 433 -3.75 -7.55 -14.91
C ALA A 433 -3.62 -8.88 -14.17
N GLY A 434 -3.24 -8.83 -12.91
CA GLY A 434 -2.97 -9.96 -12.00
C GLY A 434 -1.49 -10.05 -11.59
N PRO A 435 -1.16 -10.84 -10.56
CA PRO A 435 -2.08 -11.59 -9.70
C PRO A 435 -2.92 -10.70 -8.79
N VAL A 436 -4.07 -11.21 -8.36
CA VAL A 436 -4.96 -10.51 -7.41
C VAL A 436 -4.31 -10.45 -6.02
N GLU A 437 -3.73 -11.55 -5.58
CA GLU A 437 -3.08 -11.70 -4.27
C GLU A 437 -1.57 -11.42 -4.36
N ALA A 438 -1.20 -10.30 -5.00
CA ALA A 438 0.21 -9.94 -5.20
C ALA A 438 0.94 -9.69 -3.88
N THR A 439 0.29 -9.03 -2.90
CA THR A 439 0.86 -8.75 -1.58
C THR A 439 1.23 -10.04 -0.85
N ALA A 440 0.26 -10.93 -0.66
CA ALA A 440 0.51 -12.23 -0.02
C ALA A 440 1.55 -13.07 -0.79
N THR A 441 1.49 -13.01 -2.13
CA THR A 441 2.49 -13.68 -2.99
C THR A 441 3.89 -13.16 -2.70
N GLY A 442 4.09 -11.84 -2.69
CA GLY A 442 5.40 -11.24 -2.44
C GLY A 442 5.92 -11.49 -1.03
N ASN A 443 5.03 -11.42 -0.02
CA ASN A 443 5.35 -11.77 1.35
C ASN A 443 5.90 -13.21 1.42
N LEU A 444 5.19 -14.19 0.87
CA LEU A 444 5.63 -15.59 0.83
C LEU A 444 6.95 -15.78 0.05
N LEU A 445 7.13 -15.04 -1.05
CA LEU A 445 8.37 -15.13 -1.86
C LEU A 445 9.59 -14.59 -1.10
N VAL A 446 9.45 -13.47 -0.40
CA VAL A 446 10.54 -12.91 0.41
C VAL A 446 10.91 -13.87 1.55
N GLN A 447 9.93 -14.49 2.19
CA GLN A 447 10.17 -15.54 3.19
C GLN A 447 10.87 -16.76 2.58
N ALA A 448 10.44 -17.22 1.40
CA ALA A 448 11.08 -18.34 0.70
C ALA A 448 12.54 -18.02 0.31
N ILE A 449 12.85 -16.79 -0.06
CA ILE A 449 14.24 -16.35 -0.31
C ILE A 449 15.03 -16.35 1.02
N ALA A 450 14.48 -15.77 2.07
CA ALA A 450 15.13 -15.68 3.39
C ALA A 450 15.46 -17.06 3.99
N THR A 451 14.62 -18.07 3.72
CA THR A 451 14.80 -19.45 4.21
C THR A 451 15.59 -20.34 3.24
N GLY A 452 16.09 -19.80 2.12
CA GLY A 452 16.90 -20.53 1.14
C GLY A 452 16.09 -21.43 0.19
N GLY A 453 14.76 -21.28 0.14
CA GLY A 453 13.89 -21.98 -0.81
C GLY A 453 13.99 -21.45 -2.23
N LEU A 454 14.29 -20.14 -2.37
CA LEU A 454 14.54 -19.44 -3.63
C LEU A 454 15.86 -18.67 -3.54
N ALA A 455 16.56 -18.54 -4.66
CA ALA A 455 17.88 -17.89 -4.68
C ALA A 455 17.80 -16.36 -4.86
N SER A 456 16.73 -15.83 -5.47
CA SER A 456 16.62 -14.41 -5.79
C SER A 456 15.19 -13.98 -6.12
N LEU A 457 14.96 -12.65 -6.13
CA LEU A 457 13.70 -12.05 -6.57
C LEU A 457 13.40 -12.37 -8.05
N ASP A 458 14.43 -12.45 -8.90
CA ASP A 458 14.25 -12.80 -10.32
C ASP A 458 13.77 -14.25 -10.48
N GLU A 459 14.30 -15.20 -9.68
CA GLU A 459 13.79 -16.57 -9.66
C GLU A 459 12.33 -16.59 -9.18
N ALA A 460 12.04 -15.84 -8.12
CA ALA A 460 10.71 -15.72 -7.56
C ALA A 460 9.70 -15.18 -8.58
N ARG A 461 10.01 -14.10 -9.30
CA ARG A 461 9.17 -13.51 -10.34
C ARG A 461 8.94 -14.44 -11.52
N ARG A 462 9.98 -15.19 -11.94
CA ARG A 462 9.81 -16.26 -12.96
C ARG A 462 8.86 -17.36 -12.48
N LEU A 463 8.89 -17.69 -11.20
CA LEU A 463 7.98 -18.67 -10.61
C LEU A 463 6.52 -18.14 -10.68
N VAL A 464 6.28 -16.89 -10.29
CA VAL A 464 4.95 -16.27 -10.35
C VAL A 464 4.44 -16.22 -11.79
N SER A 465 5.26 -15.79 -12.74
CA SER A 465 4.85 -15.68 -14.15
C SER A 465 4.36 -17.00 -14.76
N ARG A 466 4.85 -18.14 -14.23
CA ARG A 466 4.43 -19.49 -14.66
C ARG A 466 3.19 -20.01 -13.93
N SER A 467 2.90 -19.48 -12.74
CA SER A 467 1.84 -19.99 -11.86
C SER A 467 0.60 -19.12 -11.83
N CYS A 468 0.63 -17.89 -12.34
CA CYS A 468 -0.54 -17.03 -12.39
C CYS A 468 -1.04 -16.82 -13.82
N THR A 469 -2.35 -16.63 -13.96
CA THR A 469 -2.97 -16.24 -15.23
C THR A 469 -3.04 -14.72 -15.28
N LEU A 470 -2.35 -14.13 -16.25
CA LEU A 470 -2.41 -12.70 -16.51
C LEU A 470 -3.40 -12.42 -17.64
N ARG A 471 -4.23 -11.39 -17.47
CA ARG A 471 -5.11 -10.88 -18.51
C ARG A 471 -4.46 -9.67 -19.18
N ARG A 472 -4.48 -9.64 -20.51
CA ARG A 472 -3.86 -8.60 -21.29
C ARG A 472 -4.90 -7.71 -21.94
N PHE A 473 -4.69 -6.39 -21.86
CA PHE A 473 -5.53 -5.35 -22.42
C PHE A 473 -4.67 -4.48 -23.33
N GLU A 474 -5.06 -4.41 -24.60
CA GLU A 474 -4.41 -3.54 -25.58
C GLU A 474 -5.14 -2.21 -25.71
N PRO A 475 -4.44 -1.09 -25.98
CA PRO A 475 -5.06 0.20 -26.21
C PRO A 475 -6.07 0.16 -27.36
N ARG A 476 -7.23 0.77 -27.16
CA ARG A 476 -8.33 0.89 -28.15
C ARG A 476 -8.92 2.29 -28.08
N ASP A 477 -9.74 2.65 -29.06
CA ASP A 477 -10.53 3.90 -29.06
C ASP A 477 -9.69 5.17 -28.81
N ARG A 478 -8.53 5.25 -29.47
CA ARG A 478 -7.53 6.29 -29.25
C ARG A 478 -8.10 7.71 -29.38
N ASP A 479 -8.91 7.97 -30.41
CA ASP A 479 -9.45 9.30 -30.67
C ASP A 479 -10.33 9.80 -29.54
N ARG A 480 -11.17 8.93 -28.98
CA ARG A 480 -12.00 9.22 -27.82
C ARG A 480 -11.16 9.58 -26.59
N TRP A 481 -10.10 8.81 -26.33
CA TRP A 481 -9.25 9.05 -25.15
C TRP A 481 -8.38 10.30 -25.27
N ILE A 482 -8.09 10.78 -26.48
CA ILE A 482 -7.44 12.08 -26.69
C ILE A 482 -8.29 13.21 -26.13
N GLU A 483 -9.61 13.19 -26.36
CA GLU A 483 -10.50 14.22 -25.83
C GLU A 483 -10.66 14.12 -24.29
N VAL A 484 -10.76 12.92 -23.74
CA VAL A 484 -10.77 12.73 -22.27
C VAL A 484 -9.46 13.22 -21.66
N ALA A 485 -8.31 12.90 -22.29
CA ALA A 485 -7.00 13.34 -21.84
C ALA A 485 -6.82 14.86 -21.88
N ARG A 486 -7.38 15.54 -22.90
CA ARG A 486 -7.36 17.01 -22.98
C ARG A 486 -8.10 17.61 -21.78
N ARG A 487 -9.35 17.17 -21.55
CA ARG A 487 -10.17 17.66 -20.41
C ARG A 487 -9.50 17.38 -19.06
N TYR A 488 -8.91 16.20 -18.91
CA TYR A 488 -8.23 15.84 -17.68
C TYR A 488 -6.99 16.68 -17.42
N ARG A 489 -6.14 16.93 -18.42
CA ARG A 489 -4.95 17.80 -18.29
C ARG A 489 -5.31 19.23 -17.92
N ASP A 490 -6.36 19.80 -18.54
CA ASP A 490 -6.86 21.14 -18.21
C ASP A 490 -7.36 21.21 -16.75
N LEU A 491 -7.91 20.10 -16.24
CA LEU A 491 -8.34 20.00 -14.84
C LEU A 491 -7.14 19.83 -13.90
N GLU A 492 -6.23 18.87 -14.19
CA GLU A 492 -5.06 18.55 -13.37
C GLU A 492 -4.15 19.78 -13.18
N ALA A 493 -3.98 20.61 -14.21
CA ALA A 493 -3.17 21.82 -14.13
C ALA A 493 -3.64 22.78 -13.01
N ARG A 494 -4.94 22.83 -12.69
CA ARG A 494 -5.49 23.66 -11.60
C ARG A 494 -5.11 23.19 -10.20
N TYR A 495 -4.64 21.95 -10.06
CA TYR A 495 -4.22 21.36 -8.77
C TYR A 495 -2.69 21.36 -8.61
N GLN A 496 -1.95 21.80 -9.64
CA GLN A 496 -0.49 21.94 -9.62
C GLN A 496 -0.03 23.37 -9.32
N GLU A 497 -0.95 24.36 -9.36
CA GLU A 497 -0.76 25.74 -8.94
C GLU A 497 -0.89 25.88 -7.41
#